data_a4bf4c322aff99bdcad27bb69fc6793a
#
_entry.id   a4bf4c322aff99bdcad27bb69fc6793a
#
_cell.length_a   1.000
_cell.length_b   1.000
_cell.length_c   1.000
_cell.angle_alpha   90.00
_cell.angle_beta   90.00
_cell.angle_gamma   90.00
#
_symmetry.space_group_name_H-M   'P 1'
#
loop_
_entity.id
_entity.type
_entity.pdbx_description
1 polymer ?
#
loop_
_entity_poly.entity_id
_entity_poly.type
_entity_poly.pdbx_seq_one_letter_code
_entity_poly.pdbx_strand_id
1 'polypeptide(L)' 'SNVLTPAGGIFRRFVEPGQEVEYGQKLGVILDPFTAEVEAEITCPTSGVVFFALKKPLTTEHEVAFKVIRRLHGGCL' A
#
# COMPACT_ATOMS: atom_id res chain seq x y z
N SER A 1 -2.92 5.59 -9.10
CA SER A 1 -3.85 5.43 -7.97
C SER A 1 -3.13 5.65 -6.66
N ASN A 2 -3.72 6.45 -5.82
CA ASN A 2 -3.21 6.64 -4.46
C ASN A 2 -3.90 5.64 -3.54
N VAL A 3 -3.11 4.91 -2.77
CA VAL A 3 -3.62 3.95 -1.80
C VAL A 3 -3.43 4.57 -0.42
N LEU A 4 -4.53 4.84 0.25
CA LEU A 4 -4.50 5.55 1.53
C LEU A 4 -4.50 4.55 2.69
N THR A 5 -3.91 4.98 3.81
CA THR A 5 -3.96 4.17 5.02
C THR A 5 -5.39 4.15 5.56
N PRO A 6 -5.91 2.96 5.91
CA PRO A 6 -7.28 2.87 6.44
C PRO A 6 -7.38 3.23 7.91
N ALA A 7 -6.25 3.29 8.63
CA ALA A 7 -6.24 3.56 10.06
C ALA A 7 -4.87 4.08 10.44
N GLY A 8 -4.79 4.68 11.64
CA GLY A 8 -3.51 5.08 12.19
C GLY A 8 -2.86 3.93 12.96
N GLY A 9 -1.54 3.89 13.02
CA GLY A 9 -0.82 2.88 13.75
C GLY A 9 0.54 2.62 13.16
N ILE A 10 1.10 1.44 13.47
CA ILE A 10 2.39 1.03 12.95
C ILE A 10 2.19 0.50 11.53
N PHE A 11 2.92 1.10 10.59
CA PHE A 11 2.81 0.75 9.18
C PHE A 11 3.93 -0.23 8.80
N ARG A 12 3.55 -1.36 8.21
CA ARG A 12 4.51 -2.32 7.68
C ARG A 12 4.18 -2.55 6.22
N ARG A 13 5.15 -2.30 5.37
CA ARG A 13 4.95 -2.49 3.93
C ARG A 13 5.55 -3.82 3.51
N PHE A 14 4.93 -4.41 2.49
CA PHE A 14 5.37 -5.69 1.94
C PHE A 14 5.95 -5.54 0.54
N VAL A 15 5.82 -4.35 -0.05
CA VAL A 15 6.29 -4.11 -1.42
C VAL A 15 7.17 -2.89 -1.46
N GLU A 16 8.02 -2.82 -2.48
CA GLU A 16 8.95 -1.72 -2.67
C GLU A 16 8.62 -0.98 -3.97
N PRO A 17 9.05 0.29 -4.09
CA PRO A 17 8.89 1.02 -5.36
C PRO A 17 9.58 0.25 -6.49
N GLY A 18 8.92 0.20 -7.64
CA GLY A 18 9.39 -0.55 -8.79
C GLY A 18 8.86 -1.96 -8.89
N GLN A 19 8.20 -2.44 -7.85
CA GLN A 19 7.68 -3.80 -7.83
C GLN A 19 6.31 -3.84 -8.52
N GLU A 20 6.06 -4.90 -9.29
CA GLU A 20 4.75 -5.11 -9.91
C GLU A 20 3.80 -5.71 -8.90
N VAL A 21 2.56 -5.25 -8.94
CA VAL A 21 1.52 -5.74 -8.03
C VAL A 21 0.25 -6.00 -8.83
N GLU A 22 -0.61 -6.84 -8.26
CA GLU A 22 -1.87 -7.21 -8.90
C GLU A 22 -3.03 -6.75 -8.03
N TYR A 23 -4.19 -6.63 -8.66
CA TYR A 23 -5.42 -6.28 -7.97
C TYR A 23 -5.64 -7.23 -6.79
N GLY A 24 -5.91 -6.63 -5.63
CA GLY A 24 -6.18 -7.40 -4.43
C GLY A 24 -4.94 -7.88 -3.70
N GLN A 25 -3.75 -7.64 -4.25
CA GLN A 25 -2.50 -8.05 -3.58
C GLN A 25 -2.31 -7.22 -2.32
N LYS A 26 -1.88 -7.88 -1.25
CA LYS A 26 -1.63 -7.19 0.02
C LYS A 26 -0.35 -6.36 -0.10
N LEU A 27 -0.49 -5.06 0.09
CA LEU A 27 0.63 -4.13 -0.01
C LEU A 27 1.29 -3.87 1.34
N GLY A 28 0.52 -3.95 2.40
CA GLY A 28 1.02 -3.71 3.73
C GLY A 28 -0.06 -3.90 4.78
N VAL A 29 0.31 -3.64 6.03
CA VAL A 29 -0.64 -3.74 7.13
C VAL A 29 -0.41 -2.58 8.10
N ILE A 30 -1.45 -2.27 8.86
CA ILE A 30 -1.39 -1.35 9.98
C ILE A 30 -1.54 -2.16 11.25
N LEU A 31 -0.61 -2.00 12.17
CA LEU A 31 -0.62 -2.74 13.44
C LEU A 31 -0.98 -1.81 14.58
N ASP A 32 -1.65 -2.38 15.58
CA ASP A 32 -1.93 -1.65 16.81
C ASP A 32 -0.61 -1.40 17.54
N PRO A 33 -0.31 -0.12 17.91
CA PRO A 33 0.98 0.16 18.56
C PRO A 33 1.11 -0.41 19.96
N PHE A 34 0.03 -0.84 20.58
CA PHE A 34 0.07 -1.39 21.93
C PHE A 34 0.11 -2.92 21.93
N THR A 35 -0.61 -3.56 21.03
CA THR A 35 -0.71 -5.02 21.00
C THR A 35 0.05 -5.64 19.85
N ALA A 36 0.45 -4.86 18.86
CA ALA A 36 1.10 -5.31 17.63
C ALA A 36 0.23 -6.25 16.79
N GLU A 37 -1.07 -6.22 17.04
CA GLU A 37 -2.00 -7.00 16.23
C GLU A 37 -2.40 -6.23 14.98
N VAL A 38 -2.77 -6.96 13.94
CA VAL A 38 -3.16 -6.33 12.68
C VAL A 38 -4.49 -5.61 12.84
N GLU A 39 -4.45 -4.28 12.70
CA GLU A 39 -5.66 -3.44 12.75
C GLU A 39 -6.35 -3.42 11.40
N ALA A 40 -5.56 -3.35 10.32
CA ALA A 40 -6.11 -3.22 8.99
C ALA A 40 -5.09 -3.69 7.99
N GLU A 41 -5.59 -4.13 6.83
CA GLU A 41 -4.74 -4.54 5.72
C GLU A 41 -4.91 -3.56 4.57
N ILE A 42 -3.81 -3.31 3.87
CA ILE A 42 -3.82 -2.43 2.71
C ILE A 42 -3.66 -3.29 1.48
N THR A 43 -4.68 -3.30 0.62
CA THR A 43 -4.66 -4.08 -0.61
C THR A 43 -4.61 -3.16 -1.81
N CYS A 44 -4.11 -3.69 -2.92
CA CYS A 44 -3.96 -2.92 -4.13
C CYS A 44 -5.30 -2.82 -4.87
N PRO A 45 -5.75 -1.60 -5.21
CA PRO A 45 -7.02 -1.44 -5.91
C PRO A 45 -6.93 -1.69 -7.41
N THR A 46 -5.73 -1.89 -7.94
CA THR A 46 -5.54 -2.08 -9.37
C THR A 46 -4.23 -2.81 -9.62
N SER A 47 -4.09 -3.40 -10.79
CA SER A 47 -2.83 -4.00 -11.20
C SER A 47 -1.92 -2.93 -11.77
N GLY A 48 -0.64 -2.99 -11.43
CA GLY A 48 0.31 -2.00 -11.95
C GLY A 48 1.65 -2.11 -11.28
N VAL A 49 2.35 -0.97 -11.23
CA VAL A 49 3.68 -0.88 -10.66
C VAL A 49 3.67 0.15 -9.54
N VAL A 50 4.22 -0.23 -8.41
CA VAL A 50 4.36 0.68 -7.27
C VAL A 50 5.48 1.67 -7.59
N PHE A 51 5.18 2.96 -7.55
CA PHE A 51 6.22 3.97 -7.76
C PHE A 51 6.47 4.80 -6.51
N PHE A 52 5.69 4.61 -5.46
CA PHE A 52 5.92 5.26 -4.18
C PHE A 52 5.43 4.33 -3.07
N ALA A 53 6.22 4.17 -2.03
CA ALA A 53 5.83 3.43 -0.83
C ALA A 53 6.27 4.26 0.37
N LEU A 54 5.33 4.50 1.27
CA LEU A 54 5.58 5.29 2.47
C LEU A 54 6.59 4.58 3.35
N LYS A 55 7.54 5.32 3.89
CA LYS A 55 8.60 4.73 4.72
C LYS A 55 8.46 5.04 6.21
N LYS A 56 7.46 5.83 6.58
CA LYS A 56 7.23 6.18 7.98
C LYS A 56 6.79 4.93 8.76
N PRO A 57 7.35 4.70 9.95
CA PRO A 57 6.90 3.56 10.75
C PRO A 57 5.54 3.81 11.41
N LEU A 58 5.16 5.06 11.64
CA LEU A 58 3.87 5.40 12.21
C LEU A 58 3.08 6.23 11.21
N THR A 59 1.82 5.91 11.05
CA THR A 59 0.95 6.59 10.11
C THR A 59 -0.31 7.06 10.79
N THR A 60 -0.95 8.05 10.18
CA THR A 60 -2.29 8.47 10.56
C THR A 60 -3.27 7.96 9.51
N GLU A 61 -4.56 8.05 9.85
CA GLU A 61 -5.61 7.63 8.94
C GLU A 61 -5.61 8.50 7.68
N HIS A 62 -5.88 7.89 6.53
CA HIS A 62 -5.99 8.55 5.23
C HIS A 62 -4.69 9.19 4.75
N GLU A 63 -3.56 8.67 5.21
CA GLU A 63 -2.26 9.08 4.69
C GLU A 63 -1.95 8.25 3.44
N VAL A 64 -1.27 8.86 2.45
CA VAL A 64 -0.92 8.14 1.23
C VAL A 64 0.17 7.14 1.55
N ALA A 65 -0.16 5.85 1.50
CA ALA A 65 0.77 4.77 1.80
C ALA A 65 1.50 4.31 0.55
N PHE A 66 0.79 4.22 -0.57
CA PHE A 66 1.36 3.74 -1.82
C PHE A 66 0.80 4.54 -2.98
N LYS A 67 1.61 4.68 -4.03
CA LYS A 67 1.15 5.20 -5.30
C LYS A 67 1.44 4.13 -6.34
N VAL A 68 0.42 3.74 -7.08
CA VAL A 68 0.52 2.67 -8.07
C VAL A 68 0.18 3.22 -9.43
N ILE A 69 1.07 3.00 -10.40
CA ILE A 69 0.78 3.34 -11.79
C ILE A 69 0.07 2.15 -12.40
N ARG A 70 -1.16 2.38 -12.83
CA ARG A 70 -1.96 1.33 -13.43
C ARG A 70 -1.32 0.85 -14.71
N ARG A 71 -1.20 -0.46 -14.86
CA ARG A 71 -0.71 -1.04 -16.09
C ARG A 71 -1.81 -0.97 -17.14
N LEU A 72 -1.47 -0.45 -18.31
CA LEU A 72 -2.40 -0.45 -19.44
C LEU A 72 -2.36 -1.82 -20.08
N HIS A 73 -3.53 -2.36 -20.29
CA HIS A 73 -3.68 -3.66 -20.91
C HIS A 73 -3.25 -3.60 -22.36
N GLY A 74 -2.54 -4.62 -22.80
CA GLY A 74 -2.13 -4.70 -24.18
C GLY A 74 -0.83 -4.01 -24.51
N GLY A 75 -0.32 -3.23 -23.60
CA GLY A 75 0.95 -2.56 -23.80
C GLY A 75 1.01 -1.68 -25.01
N CYS A 76 -0.08 -1.29 -25.50
CA CYS A 76 -0.21 -0.51 -26.69
C CYS A 76 -0.10 0.95 -26.35
N LEU A 77 1.03 1.47 -26.47
CA LEU A 77 1.23 2.88 -26.17
C LEU A 77 1.85 3.57 -27.36
#